data_1f694def6ec6578c95fde691940ae2c9
#
_entry.id   1f694def6ec6578c95fde691940ae2c9
#
_cell.length_a   1.000
_cell.length_b   1.000
_cell.length_c   1.000
_cell.angle_alpha   90.00
_cell.angle_beta   90.00
_cell.angle_gamma   90.00
#
_symmetry.space_group_name_H-M   'P 1'
#
loop_
_entity.id
_entity.type
_entity.pdbx_description
1 polymer ?
#
loop_
_entity_poly.entity_id
_entity_poly.type
_entity_poly.pdbx_seq_one_letter_code
_entity_poly.pdbx_strand_id
1 'polypeptide(L)'
;MTPRILVAAALFFAIAGAAHAADDPRMQTELDALSKGWAHVNYEIRDMHAEVAEAQTLAARAGVLAGQYPDRAEPMAWQALIMLCEADARHDLRSLELARGARHLLERAARIDPNALGAGSIYANLGALYAQVPGFPIGFGDLDKAGAYFTKALAANPGGLDVNYFYADYLNRQGRRAEAMQALERALAAPPRPGRDLADRGRKWEAAELMAKIRRKEKIGEDKQVKPDLARR
;
A
#
# COMPACT_ATOMS: atom_id res chain seq x y z
N MET A 1 72.46 -12.24 -29.04
CA MET A 1 71.11 -11.77 -29.43
C MET A 1 70.08 -12.71 -28.82
N THR A 2 69.52 -12.36 -27.69
CA THR A 2 68.53 -13.17 -26.96
C THR A 2 67.13 -12.56 -27.21
N PRO A 3 66.12 -13.31 -27.62
CA PRO A 3 64.78 -12.79 -27.84
C PRO A 3 64.06 -12.65 -26.47
N ARG A 4 63.48 -11.47 -26.25
CA ARG A 4 62.59 -11.15 -25.14
C ARG A 4 61.22 -11.75 -25.38
N ILE A 5 60.82 -12.67 -24.49
CA ILE A 5 59.44 -13.20 -24.46
C ILE A 5 58.55 -12.17 -23.71
N LEU A 6 57.65 -11.55 -24.43
CA LEU A 6 56.57 -10.72 -23.86
C LEU A 6 55.45 -11.67 -23.35
N VAL A 7 55.33 -11.77 -22.04
CA VAL A 7 54.18 -12.42 -21.39
C VAL A 7 53.08 -11.37 -21.30
N ALA A 8 52.07 -11.48 -22.17
CA ALA A 8 50.83 -10.73 -22.08
C ALA A 8 49.97 -11.32 -20.96
N ALA A 9 49.89 -10.64 -19.81
CA ALA A 9 48.95 -10.97 -18.76
C ALA A 9 47.57 -10.49 -19.19
N ALA A 10 46.70 -11.43 -19.60
CA ALA A 10 45.30 -11.17 -19.84
C ALA A 10 44.60 -10.99 -18.47
N LEU A 11 44.31 -9.74 -18.13
CA LEU A 11 43.40 -9.41 -17.03
C LEU A 11 41.98 -9.82 -17.48
N PHE A 12 41.52 -10.96 -16.98
CA PHE A 12 40.10 -11.29 -17.02
C PHE A 12 39.38 -10.38 -16.02
N PHE A 13 38.84 -9.26 -16.48
CA PHE A 13 37.79 -8.57 -15.81
C PHE A 13 36.55 -9.48 -15.84
N ALA A 14 36.29 -10.18 -14.74
CA ALA A 14 35.01 -10.78 -14.50
C ALA A 14 34.00 -9.61 -14.34
N ILE A 15 33.33 -9.27 -15.43
CA ILE A 15 32.10 -8.50 -15.36
C ILE A 15 31.12 -9.43 -14.63
N ALA A 16 31.03 -9.27 -13.31
CA ALA A 16 29.89 -9.73 -12.55
C ALA A 16 28.70 -8.93 -13.09
N GLY A 17 28.15 -9.41 -14.21
CA GLY A 17 26.84 -8.99 -14.65
C GLY A 17 25.91 -9.19 -13.45
N ALA A 18 25.28 -8.11 -12.99
CA ALA A 18 24.11 -8.21 -12.15
C ALA A 18 23.08 -8.99 -12.96
N ALA A 19 23.17 -10.33 -12.92
CA ALA A 19 22.06 -11.18 -13.23
C ALA A 19 20.97 -10.66 -12.26
N HIS A 20 19.92 -10.07 -12.79
CA HIS A 20 18.65 -10.01 -12.11
C HIS A 20 18.41 -11.45 -11.70
N ALA A 21 18.58 -11.72 -10.41
CA ALA A 21 18.40 -13.06 -9.87
C ALA A 21 17.00 -13.46 -10.33
N ALA A 22 16.93 -14.46 -11.20
CA ALA A 22 15.67 -15.06 -11.62
C ALA A 22 14.87 -15.26 -10.34
N ASP A 23 13.59 -14.84 -10.33
CA ASP A 23 12.75 -14.84 -9.14
C ASP A 23 12.89 -16.19 -8.44
N ASP A 24 13.45 -16.17 -7.22
CA ASP A 24 13.63 -17.40 -6.44
C ASP A 24 12.22 -18.02 -6.24
N PRO A 25 11.95 -19.23 -6.76
CA PRO A 25 10.61 -19.84 -6.64
C PRO A 25 10.15 -20.00 -5.20
N ARG A 26 11.09 -20.10 -4.23
CA ARG A 26 10.78 -20.17 -2.80
C ARG A 26 10.30 -18.83 -2.31
N MET A 27 11.00 -17.75 -2.67
CA MET A 27 10.56 -16.39 -2.33
C MET A 27 9.19 -16.11 -2.93
N GLN A 28 8.94 -16.43 -4.20
CA GLN A 28 7.65 -16.22 -4.84
C GLN A 28 6.53 -17.00 -4.13
N THR A 29 6.76 -18.25 -3.76
CA THR A 29 5.79 -19.05 -3.00
C THR A 29 5.45 -18.40 -1.65
N GLU A 30 6.45 -17.87 -0.94
CA GLU A 30 6.25 -17.16 0.31
C GLU A 30 5.49 -15.83 0.11
N LEU A 31 5.82 -15.05 -0.92
CA LEU A 31 5.10 -13.81 -1.26
C LEU A 31 3.63 -14.07 -1.58
N ASP A 32 3.33 -15.14 -2.32
CA ASP A 32 1.95 -15.55 -2.60
C ASP A 32 1.20 -15.96 -1.35
N ALA A 33 1.86 -16.67 -0.43
CA ALA A 33 1.29 -17.02 0.86
C ALA A 33 1.04 -15.78 1.74
N LEU A 34 1.97 -14.81 1.78
CA LEU A 34 1.80 -13.54 2.49
C LEU A 34 0.64 -12.72 1.91
N SER A 35 0.52 -12.68 0.57
CA SER A 35 -0.58 -11.99 -0.11
C SER A 35 -1.96 -12.58 0.25
N LYS A 36 -2.07 -13.90 0.24
CA LYS A 36 -3.30 -14.61 0.63
C LYS A 36 -3.61 -14.44 2.11
N GLY A 37 -2.60 -14.58 2.97
CA GLY A 37 -2.73 -14.37 4.41
C GLY A 37 -3.18 -12.96 4.76
N TRP A 38 -2.59 -11.95 4.12
CA TRP A 38 -3.00 -10.56 4.26
C TRP A 38 -4.48 -10.36 3.88
N ALA A 39 -4.94 -10.94 2.77
CA ALA A 39 -6.33 -10.82 2.35
C ALA A 39 -7.28 -11.55 3.33
N HIS A 40 -6.86 -12.70 3.86
CA HIS A 40 -7.61 -13.44 4.88
C HIS A 40 -7.78 -12.61 6.16
N VAL A 41 -6.69 -12.04 6.67
CA VAL A 41 -6.71 -11.18 7.87
C VAL A 41 -7.65 -10.00 7.68
N ASN A 42 -7.52 -9.26 6.57
CA ASN A 42 -8.33 -8.05 6.35
C ASN A 42 -9.81 -8.31 6.08
N TYR A 43 -10.18 -9.44 5.46
CA TYR A 43 -11.51 -9.59 4.89
C TYR A 43 -12.32 -10.76 5.42
N GLU A 44 -11.70 -11.73 6.10
CA GLU A 44 -12.40 -12.92 6.59
C GLU A 44 -12.41 -13.05 8.12
N ILE A 45 -11.38 -12.55 8.82
CA ILE A 45 -11.37 -12.54 10.28
C ILE A 45 -12.30 -11.43 10.80
N ARG A 46 -13.17 -11.77 11.76
CA ARG A 46 -14.13 -10.84 12.35
C ARG A 46 -13.86 -10.54 13.82
N ASP A 47 -13.15 -11.41 14.48
CA ASP A 47 -12.74 -11.21 15.88
C ASP A 47 -11.45 -10.41 15.92
N MET A 48 -11.46 -9.28 16.60
CA MET A 48 -10.33 -8.35 16.69
C MET A 48 -9.09 -9.00 17.31
N HIS A 49 -9.25 -9.87 18.32
CA HIS A 49 -8.10 -10.51 18.96
C HIS A 49 -7.46 -11.55 18.04
N ALA A 50 -8.29 -12.30 17.30
CA ALA A 50 -7.82 -13.24 16.29
C ALA A 50 -7.12 -12.50 15.13
N GLU A 51 -7.69 -11.39 14.66
CA GLU A 51 -7.11 -10.54 13.62
C GLU A 51 -5.72 -10.03 13.99
N VAL A 52 -5.58 -9.48 15.21
CA VAL A 52 -4.28 -9.01 15.72
C VAL A 52 -3.28 -10.15 15.85
N ALA A 53 -3.67 -11.31 16.39
CA ALA A 53 -2.76 -12.44 16.57
C ALA A 53 -2.27 -13.01 15.25
N GLU A 54 -3.18 -13.14 14.28
CA GLU A 54 -2.85 -13.63 12.93
C GLU A 54 -1.97 -12.64 12.17
N ALA A 55 -2.29 -11.33 12.25
CA ALA A 55 -1.47 -10.28 11.66
C ALA A 55 -0.04 -10.28 12.23
N GLN A 56 0.12 -10.44 13.54
CA GLN A 56 1.45 -10.54 14.17
C GLN A 56 2.25 -11.74 13.66
N THR A 57 1.62 -12.91 13.60
CA THR A 57 2.24 -14.13 13.09
C THR A 57 2.69 -13.95 11.64
N LEU A 58 1.82 -13.37 10.82
CA LEU A 58 2.10 -13.12 9.41
C LEU A 58 3.17 -12.05 9.21
N ALA A 59 3.17 -10.98 10.02
CA ALA A 59 4.20 -9.93 10.00
C ALA A 59 5.58 -10.47 10.39
N ALA A 60 5.64 -11.36 11.39
CA ALA A 60 6.89 -12.02 11.78
C ALA A 60 7.44 -12.88 10.63
N ARG A 61 6.58 -13.66 9.96
CA ARG A 61 6.95 -14.45 8.78
C ARG A 61 7.47 -13.57 7.63
N ALA A 62 6.79 -12.46 7.35
CA ALA A 62 7.23 -11.50 6.35
C ALA A 62 8.57 -10.85 6.73
N GLY A 63 8.80 -10.58 8.02
CA GLY A 63 10.08 -10.07 8.53
C GLY A 63 11.23 -11.05 8.35
N VAL A 64 11.01 -12.35 8.57
CA VAL A 64 12.00 -13.39 8.28
C VAL A 64 12.36 -13.41 6.81
N LEU A 65 11.34 -13.36 5.93
CA LEU A 65 11.57 -13.32 4.48
C LEU A 65 12.34 -12.06 4.06
N ALA A 66 11.99 -10.89 4.61
CA ALA A 66 12.71 -9.65 4.33
C ALA A 66 14.18 -9.69 4.81
N GLY A 67 14.46 -10.40 5.89
CA GLY A 67 15.82 -10.66 6.36
C GLY A 67 16.62 -11.60 5.46
N GLN A 68 15.96 -12.57 4.83
CA GLN A 68 16.59 -13.49 3.87
C GLN A 68 16.88 -12.81 2.51
N TYR A 69 16.06 -11.82 2.14
CA TYR A 69 16.16 -11.09 0.87
C TYR A 69 16.27 -9.57 1.10
N PRO A 70 17.37 -9.09 1.71
CA PRO A 70 17.49 -7.69 2.17
C PRO A 70 17.52 -6.66 1.04
N ASP A 71 17.81 -7.09 -0.19
CA ASP A 71 17.88 -6.24 -1.39
C ASP A 71 16.63 -6.33 -2.26
N ARG A 72 15.57 -7.03 -1.77
CA ARG A 72 14.30 -7.16 -2.45
C ARG A 72 13.23 -6.30 -1.76
N ALA A 73 12.45 -5.59 -2.57
CA ALA A 73 11.41 -4.68 -2.11
C ALA A 73 10.14 -5.41 -1.64
N GLU A 74 9.77 -6.51 -2.30
CA GLU A 74 8.51 -7.23 -2.13
C GLU A 74 8.32 -7.75 -0.69
N PRO A 75 9.29 -8.44 -0.07
CA PRO A 75 9.14 -8.92 1.32
C PRO A 75 8.97 -7.78 2.31
N MET A 76 9.72 -6.69 2.16
CA MET A 76 9.62 -5.51 3.03
C MET A 76 8.26 -4.82 2.88
N ALA A 77 7.77 -4.70 1.66
CA ALA A 77 6.50 -4.09 1.39
C ALA A 77 5.35 -4.94 1.96
N TRP A 78 5.37 -6.27 1.81
CA TRP A 78 4.40 -7.16 2.46
C TRP A 78 4.45 -7.06 3.98
N GLN A 79 5.64 -7.05 4.59
CA GLN A 79 5.78 -6.86 6.03
C GLN A 79 5.09 -5.57 6.48
N ALA A 80 5.32 -4.47 5.76
CA ALA A 80 4.70 -3.19 6.06
C ALA A 80 3.17 -3.25 5.97
N LEU A 81 2.61 -3.83 4.89
CA LEU A 81 1.16 -3.93 4.72
C LEU A 81 0.50 -4.76 5.81
N ILE A 82 1.13 -5.85 6.24
CA ILE A 82 0.63 -6.71 7.32
C ILE A 82 0.72 -5.99 8.67
N MET A 83 1.79 -5.24 8.95
CA MET A 83 1.88 -4.39 10.13
C MET A 83 0.78 -3.31 10.17
N LEU A 84 0.36 -2.79 9.02
CA LEU A 84 -0.75 -1.85 8.95
C LEU A 84 -2.10 -2.50 9.25
N CYS A 85 -2.31 -3.79 8.90
CA CYS A 85 -3.49 -4.53 9.34
C CYS A 85 -3.53 -4.67 10.87
N GLU A 86 -2.40 -5.04 11.49
CA GLU A 86 -2.30 -5.08 12.95
C GLU A 86 -2.59 -3.71 13.58
N ALA A 87 -2.05 -2.63 12.99
CA ALA A 87 -2.26 -1.27 13.48
C ALA A 87 -3.73 -0.84 13.41
N ASP A 88 -4.42 -1.21 12.33
CA ASP A 88 -5.83 -0.88 12.13
C ASP A 88 -6.73 -1.67 13.10
N ALA A 89 -6.45 -2.95 13.32
CA ALA A 89 -7.21 -3.77 14.25
C ALA A 89 -7.06 -3.35 15.72
N ARG A 90 -5.89 -2.81 16.12
CA ARG A 90 -5.57 -2.54 17.53
C ARG A 90 -6.23 -1.31 18.11
N HIS A 91 -6.30 -0.21 17.38
CA HIS A 91 -6.79 1.11 17.85
C HIS A 91 -6.14 1.59 19.19
N ASP A 92 -4.87 1.28 19.43
CA ASP A 92 -4.11 1.64 20.63
C ASP A 92 -2.81 2.42 20.32
N LEU A 93 -2.01 2.74 21.34
CA LEU A 93 -0.74 3.48 21.17
C LEU A 93 0.27 2.73 20.30
N ARG A 94 0.23 1.39 20.29
CA ARG A 94 1.09 0.56 19.47
C ARG A 94 0.79 0.71 17.98
N SER A 95 -0.46 1.07 17.62
CA SER A 95 -0.84 1.34 16.22
C SER A 95 0.06 2.40 15.58
N LEU A 96 0.43 3.46 16.33
CA LEU A 96 1.32 4.50 15.80
C LEU A 96 2.77 4.03 15.63
N GLU A 97 3.25 3.16 16.50
CA GLU A 97 4.59 2.54 16.37
C GLU A 97 4.63 1.62 15.14
N LEU A 98 3.61 0.79 14.95
CA LEU A 98 3.46 -0.07 13.78
C LEU A 98 3.40 0.75 12.49
N ALA A 99 2.63 1.84 12.48
CA ALA A 99 2.55 2.75 11.34
C ALA A 99 3.91 3.41 11.02
N ARG A 100 4.70 3.79 12.02
CA ARG A 100 6.07 4.31 11.82
C ARG A 100 7.00 3.25 11.22
N GLY A 101 6.96 2.02 11.76
CA GLY A 101 7.72 0.89 11.23
C GLY A 101 7.35 0.58 9.78
N ALA A 102 6.06 0.49 9.48
CA ALA A 102 5.55 0.25 8.15
C ALA A 102 5.97 1.34 7.16
N ARG A 103 5.93 2.62 7.56
CA ARG A 103 6.44 3.73 6.75
C ARG A 103 7.91 3.53 6.37
N HIS A 104 8.78 3.22 7.34
CA HIS A 104 10.20 3.00 7.06
C HIS A 104 10.44 1.85 6.08
N LEU A 105 9.70 0.76 6.22
CA LEU A 105 9.77 -0.38 5.31
C LEU A 105 9.29 0.00 3.90
N LEU A 106 8.17 0.70 3.77
CA LEU A 106 7.65 1.15 2.47
C LEU A 106 8.57 2.17 1.80
N GLU A 107 9.14 3.12 2.55
CA GLU A 107 10.11 4.08 2.03
C GLU A 107 11.41 3.38 1.57
N ARG A 108 11.84 2.34 2.27
CA ARG A 108 12.99 1.51 1.86
C ARG A 108 12.64 0.70 0.61
N ALA A 109 11.49 0.04 0.58
CA ALA A 109 11.01 -0.72 -0.57
C ALA A 109 10.88 0.17 -1.82
N ALA A 110 10.34 1.40 -1.68
CA ALA A 110 10.21 2.36 -2.78
C ALA A 110 11.56 2.80 -3.38
N ARG A 111 12.65 2.77 -2.61
CA ARG A 111 14.01 3.05 -3.12
C ARG A 111 14.61 1.89 -3.90
N ILE A 112 14.22 0.65 -3.58
CA ILE A 112 14.69 -0.56 -4.26
C ILE A 112 13.88 -0.76 -5.55
N ASP A 113 12.57 -0.92 -5.42
CA ASP A 113 11.62 -1.00 -6.53
C ASP A 113 10.26 -0.44 -6.12
N PRO A 114 9.86 0.74 -6.61
CA PRO A 114 8.56 1.32 -6.28
C PRO A 114 7.36 0.54 -6.84
N ASN A 115 7.58 -0.40 -7.75
CA ASN A 115 6.55 -1.21 -8.40
C ASN A 115 6.47 -2.65 -7.87
N ALA A 116 7.22 -3.01 -6.85
CA ALA A 116 7.36 -4.38 -6.33
C ALA A 116 6.04 -5.09 -5.99
N LEU A 117 5.00 -4.36 -5.57
CA LEU A 117 3.65 -4.90 -5.33
C LEU A 117 2.64 -4.56 -6.44
N GLY A 118 3.15 -4.31 -7.64
CA GLY A 118 2.40 -3.78 -8.78
C GLY A 118 2.50 -2.26 -8.89
N ALA A 119 2.34 -1.76 -10.10
CA ALA A 119 2.57 -0.36 -10.43
C ALA A 119 1.78 0.59 -9.51
N GLY A 120 2.49 1.51 -8.89
CA GLY A 120 1.92 2.54 -8.01
C GLY A 120 1.51 2.07 -6.60
N SER A 121 1.54 0.76 -6.29
CA SER A 121 1.04 0.23 -5.01
C SER A 121 1.81 0.76 -3.80
N ILE A 122 3.14 0.78 -3.83
CA ILE A 122 3.93 1.27 -2.70
C ILE A 122 3.67 2.75 -2.46
N TYR A 123 3.60 3.56 -3.52
CA TYR A 123 3.29 4.97 -3.40
C TYR A 123 1.86 5.22 -2.90
N ALA A 124 0.87 4.42 -3.33
CA ALA A 124 -0.51 4.54 -2.84
C ALA A 124 -0.61 4.26 -1.33
N ASN A 125 0.11 3.24 -0.83
CA ASN A 125 0.16 2.91 0.59
C ASN A 125 0.90 4.00 1.40
N LEU A 126 2.00 4.56 0.90
CA LEU A 126 2.66 5.71 1.53
C LEU A 126 1.74 6.93 1.57
N GLY A 127 1.03 7.22 0.48
CA GLY A 127 0.05 8.30 0.42
C GLY A 127 -1.07 8.12 1.44
N ALA A 128 -1.66 6.92 1.53
CA ALA A 128 -2.68 6.59 2.52
C ALA A 128 -2.15 6.76 3.95
N LEU A 129 -0.96 6.26 4.22
CA LEU A 129 -0.34 6.32 5.54
C LEU A 129 -0.11 7.77 6.00
N TYR A 130 0.45 8.63 5.14
CA TYR A 130 0.63 10.05 5.45
C TYR A 130 -0.69 10.81 5.57
N ALA A 131 -1.76 10.36 4.90
CA ALA A 131 -3.09 10.98 5.00
C ALA A 131 -3.89 10.55 6.24
N GLN A 132 -3.66 9.33 6.75
CA GLN A 132 -4.47 8.73 7.82
C GLN A 132 -3.86 8.92 9.20
N VAL A 133 -2.53 8.89 9.31
CA VAL A 133 -1.85 9.10 10.59
C VAL A 133 -2.00 10.54 11.04
N PRO A 134 -2.21 10.81 12.35
CA PRO A 134 -2.23 12.18 12.87
C PRO A 134 -0.93 12.93 12.54
N GLY A 135 -1.06 14.25 12.32
CA GLY A 135 0.10 15.11 12.11
C GLY A 135 0.90 15.38 13.41
N PHE A 136 1.99 16.16 13.27
CA PHE A 136 2.80 16.59 14.41
C PHE A 136 1.95 17.39 15.43
N PRO A 137 2.16 17.23 16.76
CA PRO A 137 3.23 16.48 17.43
C PRO A 137 2.91 14.99 17.69
N ILE A 138 1.70 14.53 17.44
CA ILE A 138 1.24 13.18 17.80
C ILE A 138 1.87 12.14 16.89
N GLY A 139 1.82 12.38 15.58
CA GLY A 139 2.30 11.47 14.56
C GLY A 139 3.11 12.17 13.47
N PHE A 140 3.18 11.51 12.32
CA PHE A 140 3.95 11.97 11.15
C PHE A 140 3.05 12.29 9.94
N GLY A 141 1.74 12.34 10.13
CA GLY A 141 0.78 12.64 9.05
C GLY A 141 1.10 13.98 8.39
N ASP A 142 0.93 14.02 7.06
CA ASP A 142 1.31 15.15 6.23
C ASP A 142 0.53 15.06 4.91
N LEU A 143 -0.47 15.92 4.75
CA LEU A 143 -1.35 15.89 3.59
C LEU A 143 -0.64 16.30 2.28
N ASP A 144 0.39 17.13 2.35
CA ASP A 144 1.15 17.54 1.16
C ASP A 144 2.01 16.36 0.66
N LYS A 145 2.67 15.67 1.58
CA LYS A 145 3.39 14.43 1.24
C LYS A 145 2.45 13.35 0.72
N ALA A 146 1.27 13.18 1.34
CA ALA A 146 0.25 12.26 0.86
C ALA A 146 -0.12 12.57 -0.60
N GLY A 147 -0.40 13.84 -0.92
CA GLY A 147 -0.70 14.30 -2.27
C GLY A 147 0.43 14.01 -3.27
N ALA A 148 1.68 14.26 -2.88
CA ALA A 148 2.85 13.98 -3.71
C ALA A 148 3.01 12.47 -4.00
N TYR A 149 2.74 11.60 -3.01
CA TYR A 149 2.75 10.16 -3.22
C TYR A 149 1.60 9.68 -4.11
N PHE A 150 0.38 10.22 -3.94
CA PHE A 150 -0.75 9.88 -4.82
C PHE A 150 -0.52 10.34 -6.26
N THR A 151 0.15 11.47 -6.48
CA THR A 151 0.56 11.89 -7.82
C THR A 151 1.45 10.84 -8.49
N LYS A 152 2.46 10.31 -7.77
CA LYS A 152 3.32 9.23 -8.27
C LYS A 152 2.56 7.93 -8.50
N ALA A 153 1.65 7.56 -7.58
CA ALA A 153 0.85 6.35 -7.68
C ALA A 153 -0.07 6.36 -8.90
N LEU A 154 -0.76 7.48 -9.13
CA LEU A 154 -1.66 7.66 -10.28
C LEU A 154 -0.90 7.75 -11.60
N ALA A 155 0.30 8.34 -11.62
CA ALA A 155 1.16 8.35 -12.80
C ALA A 155 1.60 6.92 -13.21
N ALA A 156 1.88 6.06 -12.22
CA ALA A 156 2.27 4.67 -12.45
C ALA A 156 1.07 3.77 -12.81
N ASN A 157 -0.10 4.00 -12.20
CA ASN A 157 -1.28 3.17 -12.38
C ASN A 157 -2.58 3.97 -12.24
N PRO A 158 -3.00 4.71 -13.29
CA PRO A 158 -4.18 5.57 -13.24
C PRO A 158 -5.50 4.82 -13.05
N GLY A 159 -5.57 3.54 -13.46
CA GLY A 159 -6.75 2.68 -13.35
C GLY A 159 -6.69 1.67 -12.19
N GLY A 160 -5.66 1.72 -11.34
CA GLY A 160 -5.46 0.72 -10.29
C GLY A 160 -6.53 0.78 -9.19
N LEU A 161 -7.03 -0.38 -8.77
CA LEU A 161 -8.06 -0.50 -7.73
C LEU A 161 -7.61 0.16 -6.41
N ASP A 162 -6.50 -0.28 -5.83
CA ASP A 162 -6.01 0.23 -4.54
C ASP A 162 -5.58 1.70 -4.65
N VAL A 163 -4.93 2.08 -5.77
CA VAL A 163 -4.48 3.46 -6.02
C VAL A 163 -5.65 4.43 -5.98
N ASN A 164 -6.72 4.13 -6.73
CA ASN A 164 -7.89 5.00 -6.80
C ASN A 164 -8.73 4.97 -5.51
N TYR A 165 -8.82 3.84 -4.81
CA TYR A 165 -9.50 3.76 -3.52
C TYR A 165 -8.83 4.63 -2.46
N PHE A 166 -7.52 4.50 -2.26
CA PHE A 166 -6.79 5.30 -1.28
C PHE A 166 -6.76 6.78 -1.64
N TYR A 167 -6.63 7.10 -2.92
CA TYR A 167 -6.72 8.47 -3.40
C TYR A 167 -8.10 9.08 -3.13
N ALA A 168 -9.17 8.30 -3.30
CA ALA A 168 -10.53 8.76 -2.99
C ALA A 168 -10.74 9.02 -1.49
N ASP A 169 -10.21 8.16 -0.60
CA ASP A 169 -10.26 8.41 0.84
C ASP A 169 -9.51 9.70 1.21
N TYR A 170 -8.31 9.91 0.64
CA TYR A 170 -7.55 11.15 0.81
C TYR A 170 -8.34 12.39 0.37
N LEU A 171 -8.95 12.36 -0.81
CA LEU A 171 -9.78 13.46 -1.33
C LEU A 171 -11.01 13.72 -0.45
N ASN A 172 -11.69 12.66 -0.02
CA ASN A 172 -12.84 12.75 0.86
C ASN A 172 -12.48 13.37 2.22
N ARG A 173 -11.33 13.05 2.79
CA ARG A 173 -10.81 13.67 4.03
C ARG A 173 -10.58 15.18 3.87
N GLN A 174 -10.24 15.63 2.68
CA GLN A 174 -10.09 17.05 2.33
C GLN A 174 -11.41 17.74 1.93
N GLY A 175 -12.54 17.02 1.94
CA GLY A 175 -13.83 17.57 1.52
C GLY A 175 -14.04 17.64 0.00
N ARG A 176 -13.10 17.14 -0.81
CA ARG A 176 -13.13 17.11 -2.27
C ARG A 176 -13.99 15.94 -2.77
N ARG A 177 -15.28 15.94 -2.37
CA ARG A 177 -16.18 14.79 -2.52
C ARG A 177 -16.42 14.40 -3.97
N ALA A 178 -16.63 15.38 -4.87
CA ALA A 178 -16.88 15.10 -6.29
C ALA A 178 -15.69 14.36 -6.93
N GLU A 179 -14.47 14.77 -6.62
CA GLU A 179 -13.26 14.11 -7.11
C GLU A 179 -13.06 12.73 -6.46
N ALA A 180 -13.39 12.59 -5.17
CA ALA A 180 -13.39 11.30 -4.51
C ALA A 180 -14.35 10.32 -5.17
N MET A 181 -15.56 10.75 -5.55
CA MET A 181 -16.54 9.92 -6.28
C MET A 181 -15.98 9.43 -7.62
N GLN A 182 -15.35 10.31 -8.40
CA GLN A 182 -14.73 9.93 -9.67
C GLN A 182 -13.59 8.92 -9.48
N ALA A 183 -12.78 9.07 -8.42
CA ALA A 183 -11.73 8.10 -8.11
C ALA A 183 -12.33 6.74 -7.69
N LEU A 184 -13.42 6.72 -6.91
CA LEU A 184 -14.12 5.48 -6.55
C LEU A 184 -14.74 4.77 -7.77
N GLU A 185 -15.27 5.51 -8.73
CA GLU A 185 -15.76 4.94 -9.99
C GLU A 185 -14.63 4.24 -10.75
N ARG A 186 -13.44 4.86 -10.85
CA ARG A 186 -12.28 4.21 -11.45
C ARG A 186 -11.82 2.97 -10.67
N ALA A 187 -11.84 3.03 -9.33
CA ALA A 187 -11.51 1.88 -8.49
C ALA A 187 -12.46 0.70 -8.75
N LEU A 188 -13.76 0.95 -8.79
CA LEU A 188 -14.78 -0.09 -9.04
C LEU A 188 -14.70 -0.67 -10.45
N ALA A 189 -14.30 0.13 -11.44
CA ALA A 189 -14.12 -0.29 -12.83
C ALA A 189 -12.80 -1.07 -13.07
N ALA A 190 -11.89 -1.10 -12.09
CA ALA A 190 -10.59 -1.77 -12.23
C ALA A 190 -10.78 -3.28 -12.54
N PRO A 191 -10.00 -3.85 -13.49
CA PRO A 191 -10.07 -5.26 -13.82
C PRO A 191 -9.60 -6.13 -12.65
N PRO A 192 -10.07 -7.38 -12.56
CA PRO A 192 -9.60 -8.33 -11.55
C PRO A 192 -8.12 -8.65 -11.76
N ARG A 193 -7.41 -8.86 -10.65
CA ARG A 193 -5.98 -9.22 -10.65
C ARG A 193 -5.81 -10.72 -10.43
N PRO A 194 -4.99 -11.41 -11.23
CA PRO A 194 -4.76 -12.84 -11.05
C PRO A 194 -4.28 -13.16 -9.62
N GLY A 195 -4.91 -14.16 -9.00
CA GLY A 195 -4.56 -14.63 -7.65
C GLY A 195 -4.92 -13.66 -6.50
N ARG A 196 -5.67 -12.57 -6.77
CA ARG A 196 -6.05 -11.55 -5.79
C ARG A 196 -7.57 -11.46 -5.54
N ASP A 197 -8.31 -12.52 -5.86
CA ASP A 197 -9.79 -12.50 -5.86
C ASP A 197 -10.41 -12.01 -4.54
N LEU A 198 -9.93 -12.50 -3.40
CA LEU A 198 -10.41 -12.08 -2.09
C LEU A 198 -10.07 -10.62 -1.80
N ALA A 199 -8.83 -10.22 -2.06
CA ALA A 199 -8.36 -8.85 -1.89
C ALA A 199 -9.13 -7.86 -2.77
N ASP A 200 -9.38 -8.23 -4.03
CA ASP A 200 -10.10 -7.39 -4.99
C ASP A 200 -11.57 -7.24 -4.61
N ARG A 201 -12.23 -8.33 -4.20
CA ARG A 201 -13.62 -8.25 -3.69
C ARG A 201 -13.71 -7.39 -2.44
N GLY A 202 -12.81 -7.58 -1.50
CA GLY A 202 -12.77 -6.79 -0.26
C GLY A 202 -12.55 -5.31 -0.55
N ARG A 203 -11.58 -4.96 -1.36
CA ARG A 203 -11.31 -3.56 -1.72
C ARG A 203 -12.43 -2.91 -2.51
N LYS A 204 -13.08 -3.65 -3.43
CA LYS A 204 -14.26 -3.13 -4.14
C LYS A 204 -15.45 -2.93 -3.20
N TRP A 205 -15.62 -3.80 -2.21
CA TRP A 205 -16.63 -3.59 -1.17
C TRP A 205 -16.35 -2.31 -0.36
N GLU A 206 -15.13 -2.08 0.08
CA GLU A 206 -14.74 -0.85 0.79
C GLU A 206 -14.94 0.40 -0.07
N ALA A 207 -14.63 0.33 -1.38
CA ALA A 207 -14.85 1.43 -2.32
C ALA A 207 -16.34 1.76 -2.45
N ALA A 208 -17.20 0.74 -2.55
CA ALA A 208 -18.64 0.90 -2.62
C ALA A 208 -19.22 1.50 -1.32
N GLU A 209 -18.74 1.04 -0.16
CA GLU A 209 -19.13 1.57 1.16
C GLU A 209 -18.73 3.04 1.31
N LEU A 210 -17.50 3.40 0.93
CA LEU A 210 -17.05 4.79 0.97
C LEU A 210 -17.91 5.68 0.05
N MET A 211 -18.21 5.21 -1.16
CA MET A 211 -19.09 5.89 -2.10
C MET A 211 -20.49 6.13 -1.52
N ALA A 212 -21.09 5.10 -0.91
CA ALA A 212 -22.39 5.20 -0.26
C ALA A 212 -22.36 6.18 0.93
N LYS A 213 -21.26 6.21 1.69
CA LYS A 213 -21.07 7.14 2.82
C LYS A 213 -20.97 8.59 2.34
N ILE A 214 -20.29 8.86 1.25
CA ILE A 214 -20.17 10.20 0.65
C ILE A 214 -21.56 10.67 0.19
N ARG A 215 -22.30 9.88 -0.57
CA ARG A 215 -23.65 10.19 -1.05
C ARG A 215 -24.63 10.47 0.08
N ARG A 216 -24.58 9.70 1.17
CA ARG A 216 -25.45 9.96 2.35
C ARG A 216 -25.16 11.31 3.00
N LYS A 217 -23.87 11.70 3.10
CA LYS A 217 -23.50 12.99 3.68
C LYS A 217 -23.93 14.18 2.81
N GLU A 218 -23.88 14.05 1.51
CA GLU A 218 -24.38 15.07 0.56
C GLU A 218 -25.87 15.26 0.72
N LYS A 219 -26.67 14.18 0.71
CA LYS A 219 -28.11 14.24 0.91
C LYS A 219 -28.53 14.91 2.23
N ILE A 220 -27.85 14.58 3.34
CA ILE A 220 -28.10 15.22 4.65
C ILE A 220 -27.74 16.72 4.62
N GLY A 221 -26.70 17.10 3.87
CA GLY A 221 -26.30 18.49 3.69
C GLY A 221 -27.35 19.29 2.89
N GLU A 222 -27.87 18.72 1.82
CA GLU A 222 -28.94 19.30 1.00
C GLU A 222 -30.25 19.47 1.80
N ASP A 223 -30.68 18.44 2.55
CA ASP A 223 -31.89 18.49 3.40
C ASP A 223 -31.80 19.58 4.49
N LYS A 224 -30.61 19.86 5.00
CA LYS A 224 -30.38 20.94 5.99
C LYS A 224 -30.42 22.33 5.35
N GLN A 225 -30.04 22.49 4.10
CA GLN A 225 -30.11 23.76 3.38
C GLN A 225 -31.52 24.12 2.95
N VAL A 226 -32.35 23.12 2.61
CA VAL A 226 -33.75 23.33 2.19
C VAL A 226 -34.69 23.73 3.33
N LYS A 227 -34.45 23.28 4.58
CA LYS A 227 -35.30 23.59 5.73
C LYS A 227 -35.32 25.05 6.21
N PRO A 228 -34.28 25.89 6.09
CA PRO A 228 -34.33 27.28 6.51
C PRO A 228 -35.26 28.17 5.68
N ASP A 229 -35.46 27.83 4.39
CA ASP A 229 -36.33 28.65 3.52
C ASP A 229 -37.81 28.42 3.74
N LEU A 230 -38.24 27.28 4.25
CA LEU A 230 -39.64 27.00 4.60
C LEU A 230 -40.10 27.62 5.90
N ALA A 231 -39.16 28.02 6.78
CA ALA A 231 -39.47 28.70 8.07
C ALA A 231 -39.55 30.24 7.94
N ARG A 232 -39.29 30.80 6.76
CA ARG A 232 -39.34 32.26 6.49
C ARG A 232 -40.51 32.67 5.59
N ARG A 233 -41.44 31.75 5.31
CA ARG A 233 -42.74 32.06 4.66
C ARG A 233 -43.87 31.87 5.67
#